data_3f629b0b95afc0a3ea952820ae8d8262
#
_entry.id   3f629b0b95afc0a3ea952820ae8d8262
#
_cell.length_a   1.000
_cell.length_b   1.000
_cell.length_c   1.000
_cell.angle_alpha   90.00
_cell.angle_beta   90.00
_cell.angle_gamma   90.00
#
_symmetry.space_group_name_H-M   'P 1'
#
loop_
_entity.id
_entity.type
_entity.pdbx_description
1 polymer ?
#
loop_
_entity_poly.entity_id
_entity_poly.type
_entity_poly.pdbx_seq_one_letter_code
_entity_poly.pdbx_strand_id
1 'polypeptide(L)'
;MEKLTLAYEVAKKYHAGQKDRAGKDYIHHVKFVSDQVLPLGETYALVGMLHDTLEDTAMDRETLEKLFGKTVAEAVALLTHDKKNPYLDYVRNIKASGNPYAIAVKKADLRNNMDLTRLPEVTEKDRKRVEKYRKAYSILMP
;
A
#
# COMPACT_ATOMS: atom_id res chain seq x y z
N MET A 1 14.81 13.25 -5.90
CA MET A 1 14.66 11.78 -5.70
C MET A 1 15.38 11.21 -4.49
N GLU A 2 16.09 12.06 -3.73
CA GLU A 2 16.76 11.60 -2.50
C GLU A 2 15.78 11.05 -1.46
N LYS A 3 14.62 11.68 -1.32
CA LYS A 3 13.58 11.19 -0.41
C LYS A 3 13.05 9.83 -0.83
N LEU A 4 12.91 9.58 -2.12
CA LEU A 4 12.43 8.28 -2.60
C LEU A 4 13.47 7.18 -2.33
N THR A 5 14.76 7.49 -2.52
CA THR A 5 15.82 6.56 -2.15
C THR A 5 15.79 6.25 -0.65
N LEU A 6 15.62 7.28 0.19
CA LEU A 6 15.48 7.10 1.63
C LEU A 6 14.26 6.24 1.96
N ALA A 7 13.13 6.50 1.30
CA ALA A 7 11.91 5.73 1.53
C ALA A 7 12.11 4.25 1.19
N TYR A 8 12.80 3.96 0.10
CA TYR A 8 13.13 2.59 -0.29
C TYR A 8 13.98 1.90 0.81
N GLU A 9 15.02 2.57 1.28
CA GLU A 9 15.89 2.00 2.33
C GLU A 9 15.13 1.79 3.64
N VAL A 10 14.27 2.74 4.03
CA VAL A 10 13.44 2.62 5.22
C VAL A 10 12.45 1.45 5.08
N ALA A 11 11.74 1.37 3.95
CA ALA A 11 10.80 0.28 3.71
C ALA A 11 11.50 -1.07 3.72
N LYS A 12 12.66 -1.17 3.09
CA LYS A 12 13.45 -2.40 3.05
C LYS A 12 13.85 -2.85 4.45
N LYS A 13 14.30 -1.92 5.29
CA LYS A 13 14.69 -2.21 6.67
C LYS A 13 13.51 -2.67 7.51
N TYR A 14 12.39 -1.94 7.46
CA TYR A 14 11.24 -2.21 8.31
C TYR A 14 10.48 -3.47 7.88
N HIS A 15 10.46 -3.78 6.58
CA HIS A 15 9.82 -5.01 6.06
C HIS A 15 10.78 -6.21 6.01
N ALA A 16 12.01 -6.08 6.53
CA ALA A 16 12.98 -7.17 6.49
C ALA A 16 12.39 -8.46 7.08
N GLY A 17 12.55 -9.57 6.37
CA GLY A 17 12.03 -10.87 6.79
C GLY A 17 10.59 -11.14 6.38
N GLN A 18 9.85 -10.16 5.90
CA GLN A 18 8.49 -10.37 5.41
C GLN A 18 8.50 -10.85 3.96
N LYS A 19 7.60 -11.76 3.65
CA LYS A 19 7.42 -12.30 2.30
C LYS A 19 6.01 -12.01 1.81
N ASP A 20 5.88 -11.84 0.49
CA ASP A 20 4.57 -11.74 -0.12
C ASP A 20 4.02 -13.15 -0.37
N ARG A 21 2.81 -13.25 -0.96
CA ARG A 21 2.16 -14.53 -1.22
C ARG A 21 2.89 -15.38 -2.25
N ALA A 22 3.69 -14.75 -3.12
CA ALA A 22 4.51 -15.46 -4.10
C ALA A 22 5.84 -15.91 -3.51
N GLY A 23 6.12 -15.64 -2.22
CA GLY A 23 7.34 -16.02 -1.54
C GLY A 23 8.51 -15.07 -1.74
N LYS A 24 8.28 -13.92 -2.36
CA LYS A 24 9.32 -12.91 -2.60
C LYS A 24 9.39 -11.93 -1.43
N ASP A 25 10.54 -11.31 -1.24
CA ASP A 25 10.71 -10.29 -0.22
C ASP A 25 9.68 -9.17 -0.41
N TYR A 26 9.07 -8.74 0.68
CA TYR A 26 7.95 -7.79 0.65
C TYR A 26 8.31 -6.44 0.03
N ILE A 27 9.59 -6.05 0.06
CA ILE A 27 10.06 -4.83 -0.59
C ILE A 27 9.69 -4.77 -2.08
N HIS A 28 9.61 -5.93 -2.74
CA HIS A 28 9.24 -5.97 -4.17
C HIS A 28 7.81 -5.47 -4.39
N HIS A 29 6.88 -5.81 -3.48
CA HIS A 29 5.50 -5.34 -3.58
C HIS A 29 5.41 -3.83 -3.42
N VAL A 30 6.01 -3.27 -2.37
CA VAL A 30 5.91 -1.82 -2.14
C VAL A 30 6.65 -1.02 -3.21
N LYS A 31 7.76 -1.55 -3.73
CA LYS A 31 8.45 -0.94 -4.86
C LYS A 31 7.59 -0.93 -6.12
N PHE A 32 6.90 -2.04 -6.39
CA PHE A 32 5.98 -2.13 -7.53
C PHE A 32 4.89 -1.06 -7.42
N VAL A 33 4.25 -0.93 -6.25
CA VAL A 33 3.21 0.07 -6.02
C VAL A 33 3.77 1.49 -6.22
N SER A 34 4.95 1.76 -5.66
CA SER A 34 5.62 3.05 -5.81
C SER A 34 5.88 3.39 -7.27
N ASP A 35 6.41 2.42 -8.04
CA ASP A 35 6.70 2.61 -9.46
C ASP A 35 5.43 2.89 -10.27
N GLN A 36 4.31 2.26 -9.91
CA GLN A 36 3.03 2.44 -10.61
C GLN A 36 2.48 3.87 -10.45
N VAL A 37 2.71 4.49 -9.31
CA VAL A 37 2.18 5.83 -9.03
C VAL A 37 3.21 6.95 -9.23
N LEU A 38 4.48 6.62 -9.46
CA LEU A 38 5.53 7.59 -9.70
C LEU A 38 5.22 8.59 -10.83
N PRO A 39 4.61 8.17 -11.95
CA PRO A 39 4.23 9.13 -13.00
C PRO A 39 3.29 10.23 -12.53
N LEU A 40 2.57 10.02 -11.42
CA LEU A 40 1.68 11.05 -10.85
C LEU A 40 2.45 12.07 -10.01
N GLY A 41 3.67 11.74 -9.56
CA GLY A 41 4.52 12.63 -8.79
C GLY A 41 5.29 11.92 -7.68
N GLU A 42 6.35 12.57 -7.18
CA GLU A 42 7.20 11.98 -6.13
C GLU A 42 6.44 11.68 -4.84
N THR A 43 5.54 12.57 -4.41
CA THR A 43 4.76 12.35 -3.19
C THR A 43 3.93 11.07 -3.30
N TYR A 44 3.33 10.81 -4.46
CA TYR A 44 2.61 9.56 -4.72
C TYR A 44 3.55 8.36 -4.53
N ALA A 45 4.76 8.42 -5.11
CA ALA A 45 5.72 7.33 -5.00
C ALA A 45 6.18 7.09 -3.56
N LEU A 46 6.37 8.16 -2.78
CA LEU A 46 6.71 8.05 -1.35
C LEU A 46 5.61 7.33 -0.58
N VAL A 47 4.36 7.72 -0.79
CA VAL A 47 3.22 7.07 -0.13
C VAL A 47 3.13 5.60 -0.55
N GLY A 48 3.34 5.32 -1.84
CA GLY A 48 3.34 3.95 -2.35
C GLY A 48 4.41 3.07 -1.70
N MET A 49 5.63 3.60 -1.56
CA MET A 49 6.73 2.87 -0.95
C MET A 49 6.48 2.57 0.53
N LEU A 50 5.81 3.47 1.23
CA LEU A 50 5.67 3.43 2.68
C LEU A 50 4.28 2.97 3.14
N HIS A 51 3.37 2.64 2.22
CA HIS A 51 1.95 2.48 2.53
C HIS A 51 1.63 1.38 3.55
N ASP A 52 2.46 0.37 3.69
CA ASP A 52 2.24 -0.73 4.62
C ASP A 52 3.07 -0.64 5.91
N THR A 53 3.90 0.41 6.06
CA THR A 53 4.82 0.47 7.19
C THR A 53 4.11 0.61 8.55
N LEU A 54 3.07 1.42 8.65
CA LEU A 54 2.37 1.62 9.92
C LEU A 54 1.54 0.40 10.32
N GLU A 55 1.04 -0.35 9.35
CA GLU A 55 0.19 -1.51 9.62
C GLU A 55 1.02 -2.75 9.96
N ASP A 56 2.10 -2.99 9.25
CA ASP A 56 2.79 -4.28 9.23
C ASP A 56 4.19 -4.26 9.83
N THR A 57 4.66 -3.11 10.31
CA THR A 57 6.00 -2.99 10.89
C THR A 57 6.00 -2.19 12.19
N ALA A 58 7.18 -2.04 12.80
CA ALA A 58 7.37 -1.25 14.01
C ALA A 58 7.40 0.27 13.76
N MET A 59 7.22 0.72 12.51
CA MET A 59 7.19 2.14 12.18
C MET A 59 6.02 2.82 12.90
N ASP A 60 6.26 4.01 13.47
CA ASP A 60 5.20 4.83 14.04
C ASP A 60 4.99 6.11 13.21
N ARG A 61 3.82 6.72 13.40
CA ARG A 61 3.42 7.90 12.62
C ARG A 61 4.34 9.09 12.86
N GLU A 62 4.80 9.29 14.09
CA GLU A 62 5.68 10.41 14.44
C GLU A 62 7.00 10.32 13.68
N THR A 63 7.62 9.14 13.65
CA THR A 63 8.86 8.91 12.91
C THR A 63 8.65 9.12 11.42
N LEU A 64 7.55 8.60 10.89
CA LEU A 64 7.21 8.75 9.49
C LEU A 64 7.05 10.23 9.10
N GLU A 65 6.36 11.00 9.94
CA GLU A 65 6.17 12.43 9.74
C GLU A 65 7.49 13.20 9.78
N LYS A 66 8.37 12.86 10.72
CA LYS A 66 9.69 13.49 10.81
C LYS A 66 10.55 13.24 9.59
N LEU A 67 10.49 12.04 9.03
CA LEU A 67 11.34 11.66 7.90
C LEU A 67 10.78 12.15 6.56
N PHE A 68 9.46 12.14 6.38
CA PHE A 68 8.84 12.33 5.07
C PHE A 68 7.79 13.44 5.02
N GLY A 69 7.44 14.02 6.17
CA GLY A 69 6.51 15.13 6.24
C GLY A 69 5.08 14.68 6.54
N LYS A 70 4.26 15.68 6.89
CA LYS A 70 2.89 15.47 7.33
C LYS A 70 1.99 14.91 6.22
N THR A 71 2.14 15.41 5.00
CA THR A 71 1.33 14.97 3.86
C THR A 71 1.49 13.46 3.62
N VAL A 72 2.73 12.97 3.62
CA VAL A 72 3.01 11.54 3.45
C VAL A 72 2.44 10.75 4.63
N ALA A 73 2.68 11.22 5.86
CA ALA A 73 2.22 10.53 7.06
C ALA A 73 0.70 10.40 7.11
N GLU A 74 -0.03 11.47 6.74
CA GLU A 74 -1.50 11.43 6.71
C GLU A 74 -2.03 10.43 5.68
N ALA A 75 -1.45 10.40 4.48
CA ALA A 75 -1.86 9.46 3.45
C ALA A 75 -1.59 8.01 3.87
N VAL A 76 -0.42 7.74 4.44
CA VAL A 76 -0.08 6.39 4.93
C VAL A 76 -1.02 5.98 6.07
N ALA A 77 -1.37 6.89 6.97
CA ALA A 77 -2.31 6.60 8.05
C ALA A 77 -3.69 6.21 7.51
N LEU A 78 -4.18 6.89 6.47
CA LEU A 78 -5.43 6.51 5.81
C LEU A 78 -5.37 5.12 5.20
N LEU A 79 -4.20 4.69 4.76
CA LEU A 79 -3.98 3.38 4.15
C LEU A 79 -3.76 2.27 5.17
N THR A 80 -3.69 2.62 6.45
CA THR A 80 -3.51 1.66 7.54
C THR A 80 -4.87 1.13 7.97
N HIS A 81 -5.08 -0.20 7.84
CA HIS A 81 -6.35 -0.84 8.14
C HIS A 81 -6.39 -1.29 9.60
N ASP A 82 -7.35 -0.77 10.36
CA ASP A 82 -7.69 -1.29 11.67
C ASP A 82 -8.56 -2.54 11.46
N LYS A 83 -8.07 -3.69 11.87
CA LYS A 83 -8.73 -4.99 11.66
C LYS A 83 -10.12 -5.09 12.28
N LYS A 84 -10.45 -4.23 13.24
CA LYS A 84 -11.80 -4.14 13.82
C LYS A 84 -12.80 -3.52 12.87
N ASN A 85 -12.31 -2.75 11.89
CA ASN A 85 -13.14 -2.11 10.88
C ASN A 85 -13.26 -3.03 9.67
N PRO A 86 -14.48 -3.36 9.20
CA PRO A 86 -14.64 -4.20 8.01
C PRO A 86 -13.86 -3.64 6.82
N TYR A 87 -13.27 -4.52 6.03
CA TYR A 87 -12.35 -4.12 4.96
C TYR A 87 -12.97 -3.14 3.97
N LEU A 88 -14.20 -3.39 3.52
CA LEU A 88 -14.85 -2.50 2.55
C LEU A 88 -15.20 -1.14 3.16
N ASP A 89 -15.49 -1.08 4.45
CA ASP A 89 -15.71 0.18 5.14
C ASP A 89 -14.41 1.00 5.22
N TYR A 90 -13.29 0.34 5.47
CA TYR A 90 -11.97 0.95 5.41
C TYR A 90 -11.73 1.56 4.02
N VAL A 91 -12.04 0.83 2.96
CA VAL A 91 -11.87 1.32 1.58
C VAL A 91 -12.79 2.51 1.30
N ARG A 92 -14.04 2.46 1.78
CA ARG A 92 -14.99 3.57 1.66
C ARG A 92 -14.47 4.83 2.35
N ASN A 93 -13.81 4.67 3.51
CA ASN A 93 -13.19 5.80 4.22
C ASN A 93 -12.08 6.44 3.40
N ILE A 94 -11.26 5.63 2.72
CA ILE A 94 -10.23 6.15 1.82
C ILE A 94 -10.88 7.00 0.72
N LYS A 95 -11.93 6.49 0.09
CA LYS A 95 -12.65 7.21 -0.96
C LYS A 95 -13.25 8.51 -0.43
N ALA A 96 -13.90 8.46 0.73
CA ALA A 96 -14.57 9.61 1.33
C ALA A 96 -13.58 10.70 1.77
N SER A 97 -12.35 10.33 2.09
CA SER A 97 -11.31 11.28 2.51
C SER A 97 -10.94 12.26 1.39
N GLY A 98 -11.13 11.86 0.13
CA GLY A 98 -10.72 12.66 -1.02
C GLY A 98 -9.20 12.81 -1.15
N ASN A 99 -8.41 12.08 -0.36
CA ASN A 99 -6.95 12.17 -0.41
C ASN A 99 -6.43 11.51 -1.70
N PRO A 100 -5.89 12.30 -2.65
CA PRO A 100 -5.51 11.74 -3.95
C PRO A 100 -4.37 10.72 -3.85
N TYR A 101 -3.46 10.92 -2.90
CA TYR A 101 -2.33 10.01 -2.72
C TYR A 101 -2.81 8.65 -2.21
N ALA A 102 -3.65 8.64 -1.19
CA ALA A 102 -4.17 7.40 -0.61
C ALA A 102 -5.02 6.64 -1.62
N ILE A 103 -5.88 7.33 -2.37
CA ILE A 103 -6.75 6.71 -3.38
C ILE A 103 -5.91 6.06 -4.50
N ALA A 104 -4.95 6.81 -5.06
CA ALA A 104 -4.12 6.30 -6.15
C ALA A 104 -3.26 5.11 -5.71
N VAL A 105 -2.68 5.19 -4.51
CA VAL A 105 -1.83 4.12 -3.98
C VAL A 105 -2.65 2.88 -3.68
N LYS A 106 -3.83 3.02 -3.08
CA LYS A 106 -4.70 1.86 -2.81
C LYS A 106 -5.14 1.16 -4.09
N LYS A 107 -5.44 1.92 -5.13
CA LYS A 107 -5.77 1.34 -6.45
C LYS A 107 -4.61 0.53 -7.00
N ALA A 108 -3.38 1.05 -6.93
CA ALA A 108 -2.20 0.33 -7.40
C ALA A 108 -1.93 -0.93 -6.58
N ASP A 109 -2.08 -0.84 -5.24
CA ASP A 109 -1.95 -1.95 -4.32
C ASP A 109 -2.94 -3.07 -4.67
N LEU A 110 -4.21 -2.71 -4.89
CA LEU A 110 -5.24 -3.67 -5.26
C LEU A 110 -4.94 -4.34 -6.61
N ARG A 111 -4.49 -3.58 -7.60
CA ARG A 111 -4.13 -4.15 -8.91
C ARG A 111 -3.02 -5.19 -8.77
N ASN A 112 -2.01 -4.91 -7.93
CA ASN A 112 -0.94 -5.87 -7.71
C ASN A 112 -1.46 -7.13 -6.99
N ASN A 113 -2.30 -6.94 -5.98
CA ASN A 113 -2.84 -8.05 -5.19
C ASN A 113 -3.89 -8.88 -5.94
N MET A 114 -4.50 -8.34 -7.00
CA MET A 114 -5.42 -9.09 -7.85
C MET A 114 -4.70 -9.91 -8.93
N ASP A 115 -3.41 -9.71 -9.11
CA ASP A 115 -2.63 -10.43 -10.12
C ASP A 115 -2.28 -11.83 -9.64
N LEU A 116 -3.06 -12.83 -10.07
CA LEU A 116 -2.86 -14.23 -9.69
C LEU A 116 -1.73 -14.89 -10.48
N THR A 117 -1.24 -14.25 -11.55
CA THR A 117 -0.18 -14.85 -12.40
C THR A 117 1.15 -14.95 -11.66
N ARG A 118 1.35 -14.19 -10.58
CA ARG A 118 2.56 -14.23 -9.76
C ARG A 118 2.63 -15.45 -8.83
N LEU A 119 1.48 -16.10 -8.60
CA LEU A 119 1.40 -17.19 -7.64
C LEU A 119 1.82 -18.50 -8.29
N PRO A 120 2.63 -19.34 -7.60
CA PRO A 120 2.95 -20.67 -8.13
C PRO A 120 1.73 -21.57 -8.22
N GLU A 121 0.72 -21.33 -7.36
CA GLU A 121 -0.52 -22.09 -7.34
C GLU A 121 -1.65 -21.16 -6.91
N VAL A 122 -2.81 -21.26 -7.57
CA VAL A 122 -3.99 -20.45 -7.24
C VAL A 122 -4.98 -21.33 -6.48
N THR A 123 -5.31 -20.91 -5.25
CA THR A 123 -6.26 -21.61 -4.39
C THR A 123 -7.63 -20.93 -4.41
N GLU A 124 -8.65 -21.60 -3.84
CA GLU A 124 -9.98 -21.00 -3.67
C GLU A 124 -9.92 -19.77 -2.77
N LYS A 125 -9.05 -19.77 -1.74
CA LYS A 125 -8.82 -18.59 -0.90
C LYS A 125 -8.31 -17.41 -1.72
N ASP A 126 -7.44 -17.65 -2.68
CA ASP A 126 -6.90 -16.61 -3.56
C ASP A 126 -8.01 -16.00 -4.41
N ARG A 127 -8.89 -16.83 -4.95
CA ARG A 127 -10.02 -16.36 -5.76
C ARG A 127 -11.00 -15.52 -4.96
N LYS A 128 -11.32 -15.94 -3.73
CA LYS A 128 -12.19 -15.17 -2.82
C LYS A 128 -11.59 -13.82 -2.47
N ARG A 129 -10.27 -13.79 -2.25
CA ARG A 129 -9.54 -12.56 -1.96
C ARG A 129 -9.59 -11.59 -3.13
N VAL A 130 -9.38 -12.09 -4.35
CA VAL A 130 -9.46 -11.28 -5.56
C VAL A 130 -10.86 -10.69 -5.72
N GLU A 131 -11.90 -11.45 -5.43
CA GLU A 131 -13.28 -10.95 -5.51
C GLU A 131 -13.51 -9.79 -4.54
N LYS A 132 -13.00 -9.90 -3.31
CA LYS A 132 -13.05 -8.81 -2.33
C LYS A 132 -12.29 -7.58 -2.84
N TYR A 133 -11.10 -7.78 -3.39
CA TYR A 133 -10.28 -6.69 -3.93
C TYR A 133 -10.92 -6.03 -5.15
N ARG A 134 -11.62 -6.80 -5.97
CA ARG A 134 -12.35 -6.26 -7.12
C ARG A 134 -13.47 -5.31 -6.66
N LYS A 135 -14.21 -5.69 -5.62
CA LYS A 135 -15.23 -4.83 -5.02
C LYS A 135 -14.61 -3.55 -4.45
N ALA A 136 -13.48 -3.68 -3.74
CA ALA A 136 -12.75 -2.55 -3.19
C ALA A 136 -12.29 -1.59 -4.29
N TYR A 137 -11.76 -2.13 -5.38
CA TYR A 137 -11.31 -1.33 -6.52
C TYR A 137 -12.47 -0.53 -7.12
N SER A 138 -13.64 -1.16 -7.26
CA SER A 138 -14.85 -0.48 -7.76
C SER A 138 -15.25 0.70 -6.90
N ILE A 139 -15.12 0.57 -5.57
CA ILE A 139 -15.42 1.67 -4.64
C ILE A 139 -14.51 2.88 -4.91
N LEU A 140 -13.24 2.65 -5.22
CA LEU A 140 -12.26 3.71 -5.45
C LEU A 140 -12.38 4.37 -6.82
N MET A 141 -13.04 3.74 -7.77
CA MET A 141 -13.25 4.30 -9.11
C MET A 141 -14.20 5.50 -9.05
N PRO A 142 -14.03 6.51 -9.95
CA PRO A 142 -14.93 7.66 -10.01
C PRO A 142 -16.39 7.27 -10.27
#